data_f8fbc62c518b48c3a6a30bf2d36250db
#
_entry.id   f8fbc62c518b48c3a6a30bf2d36250db
#
_cell.length_a   1.000
_cell.length_b   1.000
_cell.length_c   1.000
_cell.angle_alpha   90.00
_cell.angle_beta   90.00
_cell.angle_gamma   90.00
#
_symmetry.space_group_name_H-M   'P 1'
#
loop_
_entity.id
_entity.type
_entity.pdbx_description
1 polymer ?
#
loop_
_entity_poly.entity_id
_entity_poly.type
_entity_poly.pdbx_seq_one_letter_code
_entity_poly.pdbx_strand_id
1 'polypeptide(L)'
;MHAVEENTKNERLKTELVTNVSHDIKTPLTSIINYVSLIKMEGSWNENVENYVGILEKKSQRLKQLTEDLVEVSQITTGNIMLDMQPINMVELIYQTGGEFNELFEEAGLTVITRLPKEPVMVLADGSRVWRVVQNLYNNVAKYAMRDTRVFVELKVNDGYGEFSIKDISAQEIQKSAKDL
;
A
#
# COMPACT_ATOMS: atom_id res chain seq x y z
N MET A 1 -27.21 20.74 11.38
CA MET A 1 -26.02 20.43 12.18
C MET A 1 -25.13 19.36 11.52
N HIS A 2 -25.64 18.18 11.12
CA HIS A 2 -24.86 17.12 10.48
C HIS A 2 -24.06 17.53 9.22
N ALA A 3 -24.62 18.33 8.32
CA ALA A 3 -23.96 18.74 7.07
C ALA A 3 -22.74 19.67 7.29
N VAL A 4 -22.72 20.45 8.37
CA VAL A 4 -21.60 21.35 8.69
C VAL A 4 -20.45 20.57 9.33
N GLU A 5 -20.77 19.55 10.15
CA GLU A 5 -19.76 18.66 10.76
C GLU A 5 -19.08 17.78 9.71
N GLU A 6 -19.85 17.27 8.75
CA GLU A 6 -19.34 16.46 7.65
C GLU A 6 -18.43 17.27 6.71
N ASN A 7 -18.79 18.51 6.42
CA ASN A 7 -17.98 19.41 5.61
C ASN A 7 -16.66 19.79 6.32
N THR A 8 -16.70 20.04 7.63
CA THR A 8 -15.51 20.35 8.44
C THR A 8 -14.59 19.15 8.55
N LYS A 9 -15.12 17.93 8.64
CA LYS A 9 -14.36 16.69 8.66
C LYS A 9 -13.67 16.44 7.33
N ASN A 10 -14.34 16.66 6.22
CA ASN A 10 -13.78 16.54 4.86
C ASN A 10 -12.69 17.58 4.59
N GLU A 11 -12.85 18.80 5.05
CA GLU A 11 -11.84 19.87 4.94
C GLU A 11 -10.56 19.55 5.75
N ARG A 12 -10.71 19.02 6.97
CA ARG A 12 -9.59 18.57 7.79
C ARG A 12 -8.85 17.39 7.15
N LEU A 13 -9.57 16.39 6.66
CA LEU A 13 -8.99 15.26 5.95
C LEU A 13 -8.23 15.69 4.71
N LYS A 14 -8.76 16.64 3.92
CA LYS A 14 -8.05 17.23 2.78
C LYS A 14 -6.76 17.91 3.20
N THR A 15 -6.79 18.71 4.27
CA THR A 15 -5.62 19.44 4.76
C THR A 15 -4.55 18.50 5.30
N GLU A 16 -4.92 17.48 6.07
CA GLU A 16 -4.00 16.46 6.59
C GLU A 16 -3.39 15.63 5.46
N LEU A 17 -4.20 15.23 4.47
CA LEU A 17 -3.71 14.50 3.29
C LEU A 17 -2.71 15.33 2.49
N VAL A 18 -3.03 16.60 2.19
CA VAL A 18 -2.13 17.50 1.43
C VAL A 18 -0.83 17.73 2.20
N THR A 19 -0.88 17.90 3.51
CA THR A 19 0.31 18.14 4.35
C THR A 19 1.19 16.89 4.41
N ASN A 20 0.62 15.72 4.68
CA ASN A 20 1.34 14.46 4.79
C ASN A 20 1.94 14.04 3.44
N VAL A 21 1.15 14.14 2.37
CA VAL A 21 1.62 13.83 1.00
C VAL A 21 2.73 14.79 0.57
N SER A 22 2.63 16.09 0.90
CA SER A 22 3.68 17.07 0.58
C SER A 22 5.00 16.73 1.28
N HIS A 23 4.96 16.31 2.54
CA HIS A 23 6.14 15.86 3.28
C HIS A 23 6.73 14.59 2.66
N ASP A 24 5.87 13.61 2.32
CA ASP A 24 6.28 12.32 1.76
C ASP A 24 6.83 12.44 0.34
N ILE A 25 6.40 13.43 -0.42
CA ILE A 25 6.97 13.79 -1.73
C ILE A 25 8.31 14.52 -1.57
N LYS A 26 8.44 15.44 -0.61
CA LYS A 26 9.66 16.23 -0.39
C LYS A 26 10.85 15.36 -0.02
N THR A 27 10.66 14.32 0.78
CA THR A 27 11.73 13.43 1.24
C THR A 27 12.44 12.69 0.09
N PRO A 28 11.75 11.92 -0.80
CA PRO A 28 12.40 11.27 -1.94
C PRO A 28 12.95 12.27 -2.95
N LEU A 29 12.30 13.42 -3.15
CA LEU A 29 12.78 14.46 -4.06
C LEU A 29 14.11 15.06 -3.58
N THR A 30 14.23 15.37 -2.29
CA THR A 30 15.49 15.85 -1.71
C THR A 30 16.61 14.81 -1.86
N SER A 31 16.30 13.52 -1.65
CA SER A 31 17.26 12.44 -1.88
C SER A 31 17.72 12.38 -3.33
N ILE A 32 16.79 12.46 -4.30
CA ILE A 32 17.12 12.47 -5.74
C ILE A 32 18.09 13.61 -6.06
N ILE A 33 17.82 14.83 -5.61
CA ILE A 33 18.67 15.99 -5.84
C ILE A 33 20.07 15.78 -5.26
N ASN A 34 20.17 15.24 -4.03
CA ASN A 34 21.44 14.99 -3.37
C ASN A 34 22.27 13.94 -4.13
N TYR A 35 21.67 12.82 -4.55
CA TYR A 35 22.39 11.78 -5.28
C TYR A 35 22.80 12.22 -6.70
N VAL A 36 22.00 13.04 -7.38
CA VAL A 36 22.40 13.68 -8.64
C VAL A 36 23.63 14.55 -8.43
N SER A 37 23.69 15.31 -7.31
CA SER A 37 24.85 16.14 -6.98
C SER A 37 26.09 15.30 -6.70
N LEU A 38 25.95 14.18 -5.97
CA LEU A 38 27.06 13.27 -5.70
C LEU A 38 27.61 12.62 -6.98
N ILE A 39 26.72 12.17 -7.87
CA ILE A 39 27.12 11.64 -9.20
C ILE A 39 27.91 12.67 -10.01
N LYS A 40 27.48 13.93 -9.99
CA LYS A 40 28.21 15.02 -10.68
C LYS A 40 29.60 15.27 -10.08
N MET A 41 29.80 15.04 -8.79
CA MET A 41 31.09 15.23 -8.12
C MET A 41 32.08 14.09 -8.40
N GLU A 42 31.61 12.85 -8.62
CA GLU A 42 32.45 11.69 -8.91
C GLU A 42 33.18 11.79 -10.27
N GLY A 43 32.59 12.44 -11.25
CA GLY A 43 33.20 12.76 -12.55
C GLY A 43 33.46 11.57 -13.47
N SER A 44 33.39 10.33 -12.98
CA SER A 44 33.56 9.10 -13.74
C SER A 44 32.58 8.01 -13.25
N TRP A 45 32.25 7.05 -14.14
CA TRP A 45 31.42 5.91 -13.76
C TRP A 45 32.24 4.92 -12.95
N ASN A 46 31.85 4.71 -11.70
CA ASN A 46 32.47 3.78 -10.75
C ASN A 46 31.39 3.14 -9.87
N GLU A 47 31.80 2.25 -8.96
CA GLU A 47 30.88 1.54 -8.05
C GLU A 47 30.00 2.50 -7.20
N ASN A 48 30.55 3.64 -6.79
CA ASN A 48 29.79 4.65 -6.08
C ASN A 48 28.68 5.24 -6.93
N VAL A 49 28.96 5.59 -8.19
CA VAL A 49 27.98 6.11 -9.14
C VAL A 49 26.89 5.09 -9.40
N GLU A 50 27.22 3.82 -9.57
CA GLU A 50 26.25 2.75 -9.75
C GLU A 50 25.32 2.62 -8.54
N ASN A 51 25.86 2.65 -7.34
CA ASN A 51 25.07 2.66 -6.10
C ASN A 51 24.16 3.89 -6.01
N TYR A 52 24.67 5.09 -6.34
CA TYR A 52 23.88 6.33 -6.32
C TYR A 52 22.73 6.27 -7.34
N VAL A 53 22.99 5.74 -8.53
CA VAL A 53 21.95 5.53 -9.57
C VAL A 53 20.87 4.56 -9.06
N GLY A 54 21.24 3.45 -8.45
CA GLY A 54 20.30 2.49 -7.87
C GLY A 54 19.42 3.10 -6.77
N ILE A 55 19.99 3.99 -5.94
CA ILE A 55 19.21 4.72 -4.93
C ILE A 55 18.26 5.72 -5.59
N LEU A 56 18.73 6.43 -6.63
CA LEU A 56 17.90 7.37 -7.40
C LEU A 56 16.70 6.68 -8.03
N GLU A 57 16.91 5.50 -8.62
CA GLU A 57 15.85 4.70 -9.21
C GLU A 57 14.78 4.34 -8.18
N LYS A 58 15.18 3.80 -7.03
CA LYS A 58 14.28 3.46 -5.93
C LYS A 58 13.49 4.68 -5.43
N LYS A 59 14.14 5.84 -5.28
CA LYS A 59 13.48 7.08 -4.83
C LYS A 59 12.54 7.66 -5.87
N SER A 60 12.91 7.57 -7.16
CA SER A 60 12.05 7.99 -8.26
C SER A 60 10.80 7.13 -8.37
N GLN A 61 10.95 5.81 -8.24
CA GLN A 61 9.84 4.86 -8.23
C GLN A 61 8.88 5.15 -7.05
N ARG A 62 9.43 5.44 -5.87
CA ARG A 62 8.62 5.83 -4.71
C ARG A 62 7.87 7.12 -4.94
N LEU A 63 8.50 8.12 -5.56
CA LEU A 63 7.85 9.40 -5.88
C LEU A 63 6.72 9.21 -6.89
N LYS A 64 6.95 8.40 -7.93
CA LYS A 64 5.91 8.03 -8.90
C LYS A 64 4.70 7.44 -8.20
N GLN A 65 4.90 6.43 -7.32
CA GLN A 65 3.81 5.80 -6.56
C GLN A 65 3.03 6.81 -5.72
N LEU A 66 3.72 7.71 -5.01
CA LEU A 66 3.06 8.74 -4.19
C LEU A 66 2.23 9.71 -5.03
N THR A 67 2.70 10.07 -6.24
CA THR A 67 1.93 10.94 -7.13
C THR A 67 0.70 10.24 -7.71
N GLU A 68 0.80 8.96 -8.04
CA GLU A 68 -0.33 8.14 -8.48
C GLU A 68 -1.37 8.00 -7.36
N ASP A 69 -0.94 7.72 -6.12
CA ASP A 69 -1.81 7.64 -4.95
C ASP A 69 -2.54 8.97 -4.70
N LEU A 70 -1.84 10.10 -4.82
CA LEU A 70 -2.43 11.43 -4.67
C LEU A 70 -3.51 11.73 -5.72
N VAL A 71 -3.23 11.40 -6.98
CA VAL A 71 -4.21 11.57 -8.09
C VAL A 71 -5.45 10.71 -7.81
N GLU A 72 -5.27 9.47 -7.37
CA GLU A 72 -6.38 8.58 -7.04
C GLU A 72 -7.23 9.13 -5.89
N VAL A 73 -6.61 9.56 -4.79
CA VAL A 73 -7.33 10.20 -3.67
C VAL A 73 -8.10 11.44 -4.14
N SER A 74 -7.49 12.26 -5.02
CA SER A 74 -8.17 13.42 -5.61
C SER A 74 -9.41 13.02 -6.43
N GLN A 75 -9.32 11.96 -7.23
CA GLN A 75 -10.45 11.45 -8.02
C GLN A 75 -11.57 10.89 -7.13
N ILE A 76 -11.21 10.18 -6.03
CA ILE A 76 -12.17 9.68 -5.03
C ILE A 76 -12.94 10.85 -4.40
N THR A 77 -12.21 11.87 -3.95
CA THR A 77 -12.82 13.01 -3.24
C THR A 77 -13.68 13.89 -4.13
N THR A 78 -13.43 13.91 -5.44
CA THR A 78 -14.24 14.64 -6.42
C THR A 78 -15.43 13.83 -6.97
N GLY A 79 -15.56 12.56 -6.59
CA GLY A 79 -16.62 11.67 -7.08
C GLY A 79 -16.45 11.25 -8.55
N ASN A 80 -15.29 11.51 -9.16
CA ASN A 80 -15.01 11.26 -10.57
C ASN A 80 -14.40 9.87 -10.83
N ILE A 81 -14.60 8.91 -9.93
CA ILE A 81 -14.16 7.54 -10.14
C ILE A 81 -15.17 6.77 -10.98
N MET A 82 -14.73 6.30 -12.12
CA MET A 82 -15.43 5.26 -12.88
C MET A 82 -14.88 3.91 -12.43
N LEU A 83 -15.75 3.07 -11.85
CA LEU A 83 -15.41 1.70 -11.46
C LEU A 83 -15.74 0.74 -12.60
N ASP A 84 -14.79 -0.11 -12.95
CA ASP A 84 -15.00 -1.22 -13.89
C ASP A 84 -15.48 -2.46 -13.11
N MET A 85 -16.79 -2.50 -12.83
CA MET A 85 -17.42 -3.53 -12.02
C MET A 85 -17.61 -4.81 -12.81
N GLN A 86 -16.82 -5.84 -12.50
CA GLN A 86 -16.88 -7.15 -13.17
C GLN A 86 -16.94 -8.28 -12.13
N PRO A 87 -17.49 -9.47 -12.49
CA PRO A 87 -17.38 -10.66 -11.64
C PRO A 87 -15.91 -11.08 -11.55
N ILE A 88 -15.31 -11.01 -10.36
CA ILE A 88 -13.93 -11.45 -10.10
C ILE A 88 -13.91 -12.63 -9.13
N ASN A 89 -12.98 -13.56 -9.34
CA ASN A 89 -12.74 -14.66 -8.42
C ASN A 89 -11.75 -14.22 -7.32
N MET A 90 -12.26 -13.98 -6.12
CA MET A 90 -11.43 -13.53 -4.99
C MET A 90 -10.40 -14.56 -4.54
N VAL A 91 -10.70 -15.87 -4.67
CA VAL A 91 -9.74 -16.94 -4.33
C VAL A 91 -8.51 -16.84 -5.23
N GLU A 92 -8.74 -16.73 -6.54
CA GLU A 92 -7.68 -16.62 -7.53
C GLU A 92 -6.85 -15.32 -7.38
N LEU A 93 -7.53 -14.19 -7.20
CA LEU A 93 -6.88 -12.90 -6.98
C LEU A 93 -5.95 -12.93 -5.77
N ILE A 94 -6.42 -13.44 -4.63
CA ILE A 94 -5.61 -13.53 -3.39
C ILE A 94 -4.44 -14.50 -3.60
N TYR A 95 -4.67 -15.64 -4.27
CA TYR A 95 -3.64 -16.63 -4.52
C TYR A 95 -2.52 -16.07 -5.44
N GLN A 96 -2.90 -15.41 -6.54
CA GLN A 96 -1.95 -14.79 -7.47
C GLN A 96 -1.14 -13.68 -6.78
N THR A 97 -1.83 -12.76 -6.10
CA THR A 97 -1.16 -11.68 -5.37
C THR A 97 -0.23 -12.24 -4.29
N GLY A 98 -0.64 -13.30 -3.57
CA GLY A 98 0.20 -13.97 -2.58
C GLY A 98 1.48 -14.53 -3.19
N GLY A 99 1.41 -15.11 -4.39
CA GLY A 99 2.57 -15.61 -5.13
C GLY A 99 3.59 -14.50 -5.46
N GLU A 100 3.13 -13.32 -5.84
CA GLU A 100 3.98 -12.15 -6.13
C GLU A 100 4.73 -11.64 -4.88
N PHE A 101 4.17 -11.85 -3.70
CA PHE A 101 4.72 -11.37 -2.42
C PHE A 101 5.54 -12.42 -1.65
N ASN A 102 5.66 -13.65 -2.12
CA ASN A 102 6.37 -14.72 -1.41
C ASN A 102 7.81 -14.33 -1.07
N GLU A 103 8.57 -13.85 -2.06
CA GLU A 103 9.97 -13.45 -1.87
C GLU A 103 10.08 -12.31 -0.84
N LEU A 104 9.19 -11.32 -0.91
CA LEU A 104 9.16 -10.18 0.02
C LEU A 104 8.87 -10.64 1.46
N PHE A 105 7.97 -11.60 1.65
CA PHE A 105 7.66 -12.16 2.96
C PHE A 105 8.82 -13.02 3.51
N GLU A 106 9.49 -13.79 2.65
CA GLU A 106 10.68 -14.55 3.03
C GLU A 106 11.82 -13.63 3.48
N GLU A 107 12.09 -12.55 2.73
CA GLU A 107 13.09 -11.53 3.10
C GLU A 107 12.74 -10.84 4.44
N ALA A 108 11.46 -10.62 4.68
CA ALA A 108 10.96 -10.07 5.94
C ALA A 108 10.97 -11.09 7.11
N GLY A 109 11.32 -12.37 6.84
CA GLY A 109 11.33 -13.45 7.84
C GLY A 109 9.91 -13.87 8.27
N LEU A 110 8.93 -13.77 7.37
CA LEU A 110 7.53 -14.05 7.66
C LEU A 110 7.09 -15.39 7.08
N THR A 111 6.31 -16.15 7.84
CA THR A 111 5.68 -17.40 7.37
C THR A 111 4.22 -17.13 7.09
N VAL A 112 3.80 -17.17 5.82
CA VAL A 112 2.41 -16.94 5.43
C VAL A 112 1.60 -18.24 5.51
N ILE A 113 0.47 -18.19 6.18
CA ILE A 113 -0.50 -19.28 6.28
C ILE A 113 -1.78 -18.82 5.61
N THR A 114 -2.05 -19.35 4.42
CA THR A 114 -3.23 -19.00 3.62
C THR A 114 -4.35 -19.99 3.83
N ARG A 115 -5.56 -19.50 4.11
CA ARG A 115 -6.80 -20.27 4.28
C ARG A 115 -7.87 -19.72 3.34
N LEU A 116 -8.03 -20.35 2.19
CA LEU A 116 -9.02 -19.98 1.18
C LEU A 116 -10.04 -21.09 0.99
N PRO A 117 -11.29 -20.76 0.61
CA PRO A 117 -12.28 -21.73 0.15
C PRO A 117 -11.73 -22.55 -1.02
N LYS A 118 -12.17 -23.80 -1.14
CA LYS A 118 -11.84 -24.64 -2.30
C LYS A 118 -12.60 -24.23 -3.56
N GLU A 119 -13.82 -23.72 -3.36
CA GLU A 119 -14.68 -23.24 -4.44
C GLU A 119 -14.40 -21.78 -4.76
N PRO A 120 -14.57 -21.36 -6.04
CA PRO A 120 -14.46 -19.95 -6.42
C PRO A 120 -15.42 -19.06 -5.63
N VAL A 121 -14.93 -17.93 -5.15
CA VAL A 121 -15.75 -16.90 -4.51
C VAL A 121 -15.88 -15.73 -5.46
N MET A 122 -17.00 -15.67 -6.17
CA MET A 122 -17.28 -14.62 -7.16
C MET A 122 -17.83 -13.37 -6.48
N VAL A 123 -17.20 -12.22 -6.73
CA VAL A 123 -17.59 -10.92 -6.20
C VAL A 123 -17.69 -9.91 -7.34
N LEU A 124 -18.74 -9.09 -7.35
CA LEU A 124 -18.86 -7.99 -8.31
C LEU A 124 -18.02 -6.81 -7.82
N ALA A 125 -16.87 -6.58 -8.46
CA ALA A 125 -15.94 -5.52 -8.05
C ALA A 125 -15.04 -5.08 -9.22
N ASP A 126 -14.31 -3.97 -9.03
CA ASP A 126 -13.20 -3.59 -9.90
C ASP A 126 -11.95 -4.37 -9.48
N GLY A 127 -11.57 -5.34 -10.29
CA GLY A 127 -10.48 -6.28 -10.00
C GLY A 127 -9.13 -5.58 -9.79
N SER A 128 -8.83 -4.55 -10.57
CA SER A 128 -7.59 -3.78 -10.47
C SER A 128 -7.48 -3.06 -9.13
N ARG A 129 -8.58 -2.51 -8.65
CA ARG A 129 -8.62 -1.80 -7.36
C ARG A 129 -8.59 -2.77 -6.18
N VAL A 130 -9.31 -3.89 -6.26
CA VAL A 130 -9.23 -4.93 -5.22
C VAL A 130 -7.82 -5.50 -5.12
N TRP A 131 -7.19 -5.80 -6.26
CA TRP A 131 -5.78 -6.24 -6.29
C TRP A 131 -4.85 -5.24 -5.62
N ARG A 132 -5.02 -3.94 -5.91
CA ARG A 132 -4.23 -2.87 -5.27
C ARG A 132 -4.46 -2.78 -3.76
N VAL A 133 -5.69 -3.01 -3.29
CA VAL A 133 -5.98 -3.08 -1.84
C VAL A 133 -5.21 -4.24 -1.21
N VAL A 134 -5.26 -5.43 -1.81
CA VAL A 134 -4.53 -6.61 -1.30
C VAL A 134 -3.03 -6.37 -1.30
N GLN A 135 -2.46 -5.81 -2.37
CA GLN A 135 -1.05 -5.44 -2.43
C GLN A 135 -0.64 -4.45 -1.33
N ASN A 136 -1.44 -3.41 -1.09
CA ASN A 136 -1.17 -2.43 -0.05
C ASN A 136 -1.16 -3.07 1.34
N LEU A 137 -2.08 -3.99 1.60
CA LEU A 137 -2.13 -4.75 2.85
C LEU A 137 -0.90 -5.66 3.00
N TYR A 138 -0.50 -6.37 1.95
CA TYR A 138 0.69 -7.23 1.96
C TYR A 138 1.98 -6.42 2.15
N ASN A 139 2.12 -5.27 1.48
CA ASN A 139 3.24 -4.35 1.68
C ASN A 139 3.31 -3.85 3.14
N ASN A 140 2.17 -3.52 3.73
CA ASN A 140 2.11 -3.10 5.13
C ASN A 140 2.57 -4.22 6.07
N VAL A 141 2.09 -5.44 5.85
CA VAL A 141 2.51 -6.62 6.63
C VAL A 141 4.02 -6.84 6.50
N ALA A 142 4.56 -6.89 5.27
CA ALA A 142 5.99 -7.07 5.05
C ALA A 142 6.85 -6.00 5.73
N LYS A 143 6.33 -4.77 5.82
CA LYS A 143 7.04 -3.61 6.40
C LYS A 143 6.95 -3.52 7.92
N TYR A 144 5.81 -3.92 8.52
CA TYR A 144 5.51 -3.64 9.92
C TYR A 144 5.34 -4.87 10.79
N ALA A 145 5.19 -6.06 10.22
CA ALA A 145 5.09 -7.28 11.01
C ALA A 145 6.42 -7.61 11.71
N MET A 146 6.33 -8.22 12.86
CA MET A 146 7.49 -8.72 13.61
C MET A 146 8.14 -9.88 12.86
N ARG A 147 9.45 -9.83 12.69
CA ARG A 147 10.23 -10.91 12.05
C ARG A 147 10.03 -12.24 12.78
N ASP A 148 10.20 -13.31 12.04
CA ASP A 148 10.08 -14.70 12.54
C ASP A 148 8.70 -15.04 13.13
N THR A 149 7.66 -14.35 12.61
CA THR A 149 6.26 -14.60 12.99
C THR A 149 5.43 -15.11 11.82
N ARG A 150 4.18 -15.49 12.13
CA ARG A 150 3.23 -15.98 11.15
C ARG A 150 2.25 -14.91 10.74
N VAL A 151 1.95 -14.87 9.45
CA VAL A 151 0.89 -14.05 8.84
C VAL A 151 -0.24 -14.97 8.41
N PHE A 152 -1.45 -14.70 8.87
CA PHE A 152 -2.64 -15.47 8.47
C PHE A 152 -3.43 -14.67 7.45
N VAL A 153 -3.56 -15.23 6.25
CA VAL A 153 -4.40 -14.70 5.16
C VAL A 153 -5.62 -15.58 5.03
N GLU A 154 -6.81 -15.02 5.18
CA GLU A 154 -8.04 -15.81 5.22
C GLU A 154 -9.13 -15.14 4.38
N LEU A 155 -9.84 -15.95 3.59
CA LEU A 155 -11.08 -15.57 2.91
C LEU A 155 -12.20 -16.48 3.43
N LYS A 156 -13.28 -15.88 3.92
CA LYS A 156 -14.50 -16.57 4.35
C LYS A 156 -15.69 -16.07 3.55
N VAL A 157 -16.70 -16.93 3.43
CA VAL A 157 -17.99 -16.53 2.89
C VAL A 157 -19.02 -16.64 4.02
N ASN A 158 -19.57 -15.50 4.42
CA ASN A 158 -20.58 -15.39 5.46
C ASN A 158 -21.77 -14.58 4.93
N ASP A 159 -22.98 -15.13 5.01
CA ASP A 159 -24.24 -14.43 4.67
C ASP A 159 -24.25 -13.75 3.28
N GLY A 160 -23.58 -14.38 2.29
CA GLY A 160 -23.48 -13.84 0.93
C GLY A 160 -22.40 -12.77 0.72
N TYR A 161 -21.55 -12.55 1.71
CA TYR A 161 -20.39 -11.65 1.63
C TYR A 161 -19.07 -12.42 1.68
N GLY A 162 -18.09 -11.98 0.90
CA GLY A 162 -16.71 -12.43 1.02
C GLY A 162 -15.96 -11.57 2.04
N GLU A 163 -15.50 -12.17 3.13
CA GLU A 163 -14.69 -11.52 4.16
C GLU A 163 -13.22 -11.89 3.95
N PHE A 164 -12.42 -10.93 3.50
CA PHE A 164 -10.97 -11.06 3.41
C PHE A 164 -10.31 -10.47 4.64
N SER A 165 -9.43 -11.23 5.29
CA SER A 165 -8.71 -10.79 6.48
C SER A 165 -7.24 -11.17 6.44
N ILE A 166 -6.38 -10.28 6.96
CA ILE A 166 -4.97 -10.52 7.20
C ILE A 166 -4.70 -10.26 8.68
N LYS A 167 -3.97 -11.19 9.33
CA LYS A 167 -3.60 -11.08 10.74
C LYS A 167 -2.11 -11.32 10.87
N ASP A 168 -1.43 -10.38 11.47
CA ASP A 168 0.00 -10.41 11.77
C ASP A 168 0.27 -9.92 13.20
N ILE A 169 1.50 -10.04 13.66
CA ILE A 169 1.97 -9.44 14.90
C ILE A 169 2.80 -8.23 14.53
N SER A 170 2.33 -7.04 14.88
CA SER A 170 3.05 -5.80 14.60
C SER A 170 4.33 -5.68 15.43
N ALA A 171 5.41 -5.24 14.79
CA ALA A 171 6.68 -4.95 15.46
C ALA A 171 6.63 -3.66 16.32
N GLN A 172 5.62 -2.81 16.11
CA GLN A 172 5.41 -1.57 16.85
C GLN A 172 4.02 -1.55 17.47
N GLU A 173 3.88 -0.97 18.66
CA GLU A 173 2.58 -0.72 19.25
C GLU A 173 1.74 0.16 18.33
N ILE A 174 0.54 -0.34 17.98
CA ILE A 174 -0.45 0.48 17.28
C ILE A 174 -0.96 1.50 18.29
N GLN A 175 -0.59 2.77 18.10
CA GLN A 175 -1.15 3.85 18.91
C GLN A 175 -2.66 3.90 18.67
N LYS A 176 -3.43 3.42 19.65
CA LYS A 176 -4.88 3.59 19.64
C LYS A 176 -5.18 5.07 19.69
N SER A 177 -5.87 5.59 18.68
CA SER A 177 -6.41 6.93 18.75
C SER A 177 -7.35 7.01 19.97
N ALA A 178 -7.23 8.08 20.76
CA ALA A 178 -8.05 8.32 21.97
C ALA A 178 -9.58 8.43 21.70
N LYS A 179 -10.04 8.01 20.52
CA LYS A 179 -11.45 7.99 20.10
C LYS A 179 -12.07 6.59 20.05
N ASP A 180 -11.29 5.54 20.36
CA ASP A 180 -11.74 4.14 20.34
C ASP A 180 -11.97 3.57 21.76
N LEU A 181 -12.15 4.46 22.76
CA LEU A 181 -12.54 4.16 24.14
C LEU A 181 -13.93 4.71 24.46
#